data_7406ae00933a3b0742138266bd912c4b
#
_entry.id   7406ae00933a3b0742138266bd912c4b
#
_cell.length_a   1.000
_cell.length_b   1.000
_cell.length_c   1.000
_cell.angle_alpha   90.00
_cell.angle_beta   90.00
_cell.angle_gamma   90.00
#
_symmetry.space_group_name_H-M   'P 1'
#
loop_
_entity.id
_entity.type
_entity.pdbx_description
1 polymer ?
#
loop_
_entity_poly.entity_id
_entity_poly.type
_entity_poly.pdbx_seq_one_letter_code
_entity_poly.pdbx_strand_id
1 'polypeptide(L)'
;MIQKFISVALIFSMGCTTQSSRQEKKVQIQEVDLISLSTTNYFEISSDVKVEDSQFKTANQGWIIFDLSVPQAGRYQVKIYGSGHSDATVYLEDYVDNKEARHYKITGHIPFEKNHDYALVDGSPLNTGAHKIKLHIKGAAKIQKITFELMSVHESSPQTYTQRMEGEDWAMVWSDEFNGSEIDTSKWVFDIGNWGWGNDEIQYYTKADQKNARVKKGNLIIEALKDEQTNRWTSARLTTRGNVSFLYGKIEFRARVPDKKGYWAAGWLLGDSYIDEGSWPYCGEIDVLENVGYEIHPLSGDGIAHLSVHTPAYYFKRNNQITSTTPVTDMVGSFHTYTMEWSPNGMKGLIDGVPSYTYNKTANDLEWPFYQAQNLIINLAMGGNWGGAQGIDPDLTSQKLIIDYVRVFEKR
;
A
#
# COMPACT_ATOMS: atom_id res chain seq x y z
N MET A 1 28.85 -28.40 32.82
CA MET A 1 29.11 -27.13 33.51
C MET A 1 27.83 -26.34 33.58
N ILE A 2 27.40 -26.04 34.77
CA ILE A 2 26.05 -25.75 35.23
C ILE A 2 25.65 -24.32 34.80
N GLN A 3 24.56 -24.17 34.10
CA GLN A 3 23.96 -22.86 33.78
C GLN A 3 22.93 -22.50 34.86
N LYS A 4 23.13 -21.35 35.49
CA LYS A 4 22.29 -20.85 36.57
C LYS A 4 21.06 -20.13 36.00
N PHE A 5 19.89 -20.58 36.45
CA PHE A 5 18.64 -19.85 36.34
C PHE A 5 18.59 -18.70 37.35
N ILE A 6 18.23 -17.51 36.89
CA ILE A 6 17.91 -16.37 37.78
C ILE A 6 16.39 -16.14 37.68
N SER A 7 15.70 -16.50 38.76
CA SER A 7 14.28 -16.13 38.98
C SER A 7 14.23 -14.71 39.55
N VAL A 8 13.48 -13.82 38.92
CA VAL A 8 13.17 -12.50 39.48
C VAL A 8 11.73 -12.53 40.01
N ALA A 9 11.61 -12.37 41.33
CA ALA A 9 10.33 -12.25 42.00
C ALA A 9 9.80 -10.82 41.85
N LEU A 10 8.53 -10.69 41.43
CA LEU A 10 7.81 -9.42 41.45
C LEU A 10 7.24 -9.13 42.82
N ILE A 11 7.60 -8.02 43.41
CA ILE A 11 6.96 -7.42 44.57
C ILE A 11 5.94 -6.39 44.07
N PHE A 12 4.67 -6.58 44.40
CA PHE A 12 3.61 -5.60 44.16
C PHE A 12 3.63 -4.53 45.25
N SER A 13 3.78 -3.26 44.89
CA SER A 13 3.38 -2.14 45.76
C SER A 13 2.24 -1.39 45.08
N MET A 14 1.10 -1.31 45.75
CA MET A 14 -0.04 -0.48 45.37
C MET A 14 0.28 1.00 45.60
N GLY A 15 0.33 1.77 44.57
CA GLY A 15 0.31 3.24 44.58
C GLY A 15 -0.69 3.72 43.54
N CYS A 16 -1.79 4.31 43.99
CA CYS A 16 -2.88 4.83 43.16
C CYS A 16 -2.46 6.19 42.60
N THR A 17 -2.11 6.26 41.31
CA THR A 17 -2.12 7.48 40.51
C THR A 17 -2.53 7.12 39.09
N THR A 18 -3.63 7.73 38.66
CA THR A 18 -4.21 7.59 37.32
C THR A 18 -3.31 8.24 36.28
N GLN A 19 -2.38 7.48 35.73
CA GLN A 19 -1.75 7.74 34.45
C GLN A 19 -1.93 6.51 33.59
N SER A 20 -2.75 6.63 32.55
CA SER A 20 -2.94 5.62 31.51
C SER A 20 -1.64 5.43 30.72
N SER A 21 -0.74 4.61 31.23
CA SER A 21 0.39 4.11 30.47
C SER A 21 -0.10 2.99 29.57
N ARG A 22 -0.27 3.30 28.29
CA ARG A 22 -0.45 2.31 27.22
C ARG A 22 0.79 1.40 27.26
N GLN A 23 0.66 0.18 27.77
CA GLN A 23 1.66 -0.86 27.55
C GLN A 23 1.74 -1.10 26.03
N GLU A 24 2.87 -0.78 25.44
CA GLU A 24 3.22 -1.32 24.13
C GLU A 24 3.09 -2.85 24.21
N LYS A 25 2.07 -3.41 23.58
CA LYS A 25 2.03 -4.83 23.31
C LYS A 25 3.23 -5.12 22.40
N LYS A 26 4.35 -5.52 22.97
CA LYS A 26 5.38 -6.23 22.24
C LYS A 26 4.73 -7.51 21.73
N VAL A 27 4.28 -7.50 20.49
CA VAL A 27 3.99 -8.73 19.78
C VAL A 27 5.30 -9.51 19.80
N GLN A 28 5.34 -10.63 20.53
CA GLN A 28 6.45 -11.57 20.38
C GLN A 28 6.30 -12.15 18.98
N ILE A 29 7.11 -11.63 18.06
CA ILE A 29 7.35 -12.31 16.80
C ILE A 29 7.93 -13.65 17.20
N GLN A 30 7.17 -14.75 17.07
CA GLN A 30 7.76 -16.08 17.07
C GLN A 30 8.85 -16.02 16.01
N GLU A 31 10.06 -16.52 16.32
CA GLU A 31 11.11 -16.67 15.32
C GLU A 31 10.51 -17.47 14.16
N VAL A 32 10.06 -16.75 13.13
CA VAL A 32 9.63 -17.37 11.89
C VAL A 32 10.93 -17.69 11.16
N ASP A 33 11.18 -18.98 10.96
CA ASP A 33 12.36 -19.44 10.23
C ASP A 33 12.43 -18.73 8.88
N LEU A 34 13.63 -18.27 8.52
CA LEU A 34 13.93 -17.68 7.23
C LEU A 34 13.54 -18.65 6.11
N ILE A 35 12.55 -18.30 5.29
CA ILE A 35 12.17 -19.15 4.17
C ILE A 35 13.21 -18.98 3.06
N SER A 36 13.69 -20.07 2.50
CA SER A 36 14.72 -20.06 1.45
C SER A 36 14.33 -20.94 0.27
N LEU A 37 14.35 -20.36 -0.92
CA LEU A 37 14.12 -21.01 -2.20
C LEU A 37 15.44 -21.03 -3.00
N SER A 38 15.80 -22.19 -3.58
CA SER A 38 17.07 -22.39 -4.27
C SER A 38 16.98 -23.47 -5.35
N THR A 39 18.11 -23.83 -5.94
CA THR A 39 18.22 -24.93 -6.92
C THR A 39 17.88 -26.32 -6.36
N THR A 40 17.69 -26.44 -5.04
CA THR A 40 17.33 -27.72 -4.41
C THR A 40 15.84 -27.94 -4.23
N ASN A 41 15.03 -26.88 -4.38
CA ASN A 41 13.58 -26.92 -4.10
C ASN A 41 12.73 -26.11 -5.10
N TYR A 42 13.18 -25.94 -6.34
CA TYR A 42 12.33 -25.40 -7.39
C TYR A 42 11.34 -26.42 -7.93
N PHE A 43 10.21 -25.94 -8.42
CA PHE A 43 9.15 -26.76 -9.03
C PHE A 43 9.37 -26.89 -10.53
N GLU A 44 9.61 -25.80 -11.25
CA GLU A 44 9.74 -25.76 -12.71
C GLU A 44 10.62 -24.59 -13.16
N ILE A 45 11.30 -24.74 -14.31
CA ILE A 45 12.10 -23.69 -14.93
C ILE A 45 11.78 -23.58 -16.43
N SER A 46 11.94 -22.39 -17.01
CA SER A 46 11.87 -22.22 -18.48
C SER A 46 13.08 -22.83 -19.18
N SER A 47 12.95 -23.13 -20.46
CA SER A 47 14.02 -23.71 -21.30
C SER A 47 15.29 -22.82 -21.38
N ASP A 48 15.14 -21.51 -21.14
CA ASP A 48 16.24 -20.55 -21.21
C ASP A 48 17.02 -20.44 -19.89
N VAL A 49 16.56 -21.13 -18.84
CA VAL A 49 17.25 -21.20 -17.54
C VAL A 49 17.97 -22.53 -17.41
N LYS A 50 19.23 -22.49 -17.01
CA LYS A 50 20.04 -23.68 -16.70
C LYS A 50 20.39 -23.69 -15.21
N VAL A 51 20.47 -24.89 -14.65
CA VAL A 51 21.00 -25.11 -13.29
C VAL A 51 22.42 -25.60 -13.40
N GLU A 52 23.36 -24.76 -13.00
CA GLU A 52 24.80 -25.04 -13.02
C GLU A 52 25.47 -24.45 -11.77
N ASP A 53 26.39 -25.18 -11.15
CA ASP A 53 27.15 -24.75 -9.96
C ASP A 53 26.22 -24.26 -8.81
N SER A 54 25.10 -24.95 -8.59
CA SER A 54 24.10 -24.57 -7.59
C SER A 54 23.48 -23.18 -7.83
N GLN A 55 23.44 -22.73 -9.07
CA GLN A 55 22.85 -21.45 -9.49
C GLN A 55 21.91 -21.65 -10.67
N PHE A 56 20.87 -20.82 -10.75
CA PHE A 56 20.09 -20.63 -11.96
C PHE A 56 20.79 -19.60 -12.83
N LYS A 57 21.07 -19.94 -14.09
CA LYS A 57 21.75 -19.08 -15.06
C LYS A 57 20.88 -18.88 -16.29
N THR A 58 20.76 -17.64 -16.73
CA THR A 58 20.15 -17.29 -18.02
C THR A 58 21.00 -16.26 -18.76
N ALA A 59 21.01 -16.34 -20.09
CA ALA A 59 21.74 -15.40 -20.94
C ALA A 59 20.88 -14.19 -21.37
N ASN A 60 19.56 -14.30 -21.32
CA ASN A 60 18.66 -13.25 -21.82
C ASN A 60 17.42 -13.07 -20.95
N GLN A 61 16.57 -14.08 -20.87
CA GLN A 61 15.33 -14.04 -20.09
C GLN A 61 15.02 -15.45 -19.58
N GLY A 62 14.15 -15.52 -18.60
CA GLY A 62 13.66 -16.81 -18.11
C GLY A 62 12.75 -16.65 -16.89
N TRP A 63 12.26 -17.78 -16.44
CA TRP A 63 11.46 -17.83 -15.22
C TRP A 63 11.71 -19.13 -14.45
N ILE A 64 11.46 -19.06 -13.14
CA ILE A 64 11.59 -20.18 -12.21
C ILE A 64 10.35 -20.19 -11.33
N ILE A 65 9.72 -21.34 -11.13
CA ILE A 65 8.59 -21.51 -10.22
C ILE A 65 9.05 -22.31 -8.99
N PHE A 66 8.60 -21.85 -7.84
CA PHE A 66 8.83 -22.47 -6.54
C PHE A 66 7.50 -22.72 -5.82
N ASP A 67 7.42 -23.82 -5.08
CA ASP A 67 6.41 -23.99 -4.05
C ASP A 67 6.91 -23.31 -2.77
N LEU A 68 6.10 -22.43 -2.20
CA LEU A 68 6.39 -21.67 -0.99
C LEU A 68 5.30 -21.94 0.05
N SER A 69 5.70 -22.31 1.28
CA SER A 69 4.81 -22.38 2.42
C SER A 69 5.06 -21.17 3.33
N VAL A 70 4.07 -20.31 3.49
CA VAL A 70 4.13 -19.12 4.32
C VAL A 70 3.49 -19.40 5.68
N PRO A 71 4.24 -19.38 6.79
CA PRO A 71 3.74 -19.76 8.11
C PRO A 71 2.88 -18.67 8.76
N GLN A 72 3.09 -17.40 8.40
CA GLN A 72 2.45 -16.25 9.03
C GLN A 72 2.09 -15.19 7.99
N ALA A 73 0.83 -14.74 7.97
CA ALA A 73 0.43 -13.61 7.13
C ALA A 73 1.13 -12.32 7.57
N GLY A 74 1.66 -11.55 6.60
CA GLY A 74 2.38 -10.34 6.94
C GLY A 74 3.10 -9.67 5.77
N ARG A 75 4.02 -8.78 6.14
CA ARG A 75 4.93 -8.10 5.22
C ARG A 75 6.30 -8.72 5.31
N TYR A 76 6.86 -9.08 4.17
CA TYR A 76 8.14 -9.77 4.09
C TYR A 76 9.20 -8.92 3.41
N GLN A 77 10.42 -8.98 3.91
CA GLN A 77 11.59 -8.61 3.14
C GLN A 77 11.92 -9.77 2.20
N VAL A 78 12.04 -9.47 0.92
CA VAL A 78 12.45 -10.43 -0.11
C VAL A 78 13.86 -10.08 -0.57
N LYS A 79 14.77 -11.07 -0.49
CA LYS A 79 16.15 -10.92 -0.95
C LYS A 79 16.45 -11.98 -1.99
N ILE A 80 16.82 -11.54 -3.20
CA ILE A 80 17.18 -12.40 -4.32
C ILE A 80 18.69 -12.35 -4.47
N TYR A 81 19.37 -13.39 -4.01
CA TYR A 81 20.84 -13.50 -4.08
C TYR A 81 21.29 -13.89 -5.47
N GLY A 82 22.20 -13.11 -6.03
CA GLY A 82 22.70 -13.31 -7.37
C GLY A 82 23.32 -12.05 -7.97
N SER A 83 23.59 -12.11 -9.25
CA SER A 83 24.13 -10.98 -10.02
C SER A 83 23.53 -10.96 -11.40
N GLY A 84 23.46 -9.79 -12.01
CA GLY A 84 22.97 -9.61 -13.37
C GLY A 84 23.80 -8.60 -14.16
N HIS A 85 23.62 -8.60 -15.46
CA HIS A 85 24.10 -7.52 -16.32
C HIS A 85 23.42 -6.19 -15.90
N SER A 86 23.97 -5.06 -16.28
CA SER A 86 23.52 -3.73 -15.84
C SER A 86 22.06 -3.38 -16.24
N ASP A 87 21.48 -4.08 -17.20
CA ASP A 87 20.10 -3.97 -17.67
C ASP A 87 19.22 -5.12 -17.18
N ALA A 88 19.77 -6.07 -16.41
CA ALA A 88 19.01 -7.19 -15.90
C ALA A 88 18.12 -6.76 -14.75
N THR A 89 16.86 -7.22 -14.81
CA THR A 89 15.86 -7.02 -13.77
C THR A 89 15.19 -8.34 -13.40
N VAL A 90 14.72 -8.41 -12.17
CA VAL A 90 13.93 -9.54 -11.67
C VAL A 90 12.66 -9.04 -11.01
N TYR A 91 11.62 -9.86 -11.00
CA TYR A 91 10.43 -9.65 -10.18
C TYR A 91 9.77 -10.96 -9.81
N LEU A 92 9.01 -10.97 -8.74
CA LEU A 92 8.26 -12.11 -8.25
C LEU A 92 6.76 -11.91 -8.42
N GLU A 93 6.10 -12.95 -8.85
CA GLU A 93 4.64 -13.07 -8.86
C GLU A 93 4.22 -14.23 -7.95
N ASP A 94 3.12 -14.03 -7.22
CA ASP A 94 2.37 -15.16 -6.69
C ASP A 94 1.54 -15.74 -7.85
N TYR A 95 2.00 -16.86 -8.33
CA TYR A 95 1.38 -17.60 -9.42
C TYR A 95 0.37 -18.58 -8.83
N VAL A 96 -0.78 -18.07 -8.42
CA VAL A 96 -1.85 -18.93 -7.94
C VAL A 96 -2.41 -19.68 -9.14
N ASP A 97 -2.19 -20.99 -9.19
CA ASP A 97 -2.86 -21.87 -10.15
C ASP A 97 -4.33 -21.99 -9.76
N ASN A 98 -5.09 -20.95 -10.07
CA ASN A 98 -6.51 -20.93 -9.84
C ASN A 98 -7.27 -20.79 -11.17
N LYS A 99 -8.54 -21.18 -11.16
CA LYS A 99 -9.43 -21.13 -12.31
C LYS A 99 -9.62 -19.74 -12.92
N GLU A 100 -9.16 -18.68 -12.23
CA GLU A 100 -9.28 -17.30 -12.66
C GLU A 100 -8.00 -16.78 -13.32
N ALA A 101 -6.93 -17.59 -13.39
CA ALA A 101 -5.63 -17.24 -13.98
C ALA A 101 -5.08 -15.88 -13.49
N ARG A 102 -5.30 -15.58 -12.20
CA ARG A 102 -4.83 -14.32 -11.61
C ARG A 102 -3.39 -14.47 -11.13
N HIS A 103 -2.54 -13.61 -11.62
CA HIS A 103 -1.16 -13.48 -11.20
C HIS A 103 -0.98 -12.16 -10.47
N TYR A 104 -0.30 -12.19 -9.34
CA TYR A 104 -0.09 -11.00 -8.52
C TYR A 104 1.39 -10.74 -8.37
N LYS A 105 1.84 -9.56 -8.74
CA LYS A 105 3.19 -9.13 -8.43
C LYS A 105 3.31 -8.92 -6.92
N ILE A 106 4.26 -9.60 -6.31
CA ILE A 106 4.63 -9.42 -4.89
C ILE A 106 5.92 -8.61 -4.74
N THR A 107 6.57 -8.29 -5.86
CA THR A 107 7.63 -7.30 -5.95
C THR A 107 7.43 -6.46 -7.20
N GLY A 108 7.95 -5.22 -7.21
CA GLY A 108 8.18 -4.48 -8.45
C GLY A 108 9.37 -5.06 -9.22
N HIS A 109 9.69 -4.44 -10.36
CA HIS A 109 10.90 -4.75 -11.12
C HIS A 109 12.15 -4.25 -10.39
N ILE A 110 13.06 -5.16 -10.06
CA ILE A 110 14.24 -4.90 -9.24
C ILE A 110 15.49 -5.06 -10.10
N PRO A 111 16.32 -4.02 -10.27
CA PRO A 111 17.62 -4.14 -10.91
C PRO A 111 18.65 -4.79 -9.97
N PHE A 112 19.65 -5.47 -10.52
CA PHE A 112 20.85 -5.84 -9.78
C PHE A 112 21.78 -4.63 -9.64
N GLU A 113 22.17 -4.33 -8.42
CA GLU A 113 23.10 -3.24 -8.15
C GLU A 113 24.56 -3.70 -8.31
N LYS A 114 25.40 -2.85 -8.91
CA LYS A 114 26.79 -3.20 -9.24
C LYS A 114 27.65 -3.66 -8.06
N ASN A 115 27.30 -3.21 -6.85
CA ASN A 115 28.10 -3.45 -5.65
C ASN A 115 27.44 -4.41 -4.67
N HIS A 116 26.34 -5.06 -5.05
CA HIS A 116 25.63 -6.02 -4.22
C HIS A 116 25.48 -7.34 -4.98
N ASP A 117 25.58 -8.43 -4.25
CA ASP A 117 25.33 -9.78 -4.73
C ASP A 117 23.88 -10.22 -4.48
N TYR A 118 22.99 -9.25 -4.32
CA TYR A 118 21.56 -9.45 -4.15
C TYR A 118 20.73 -8.25 -4.63
N ALA A 119 19.46 -8.52 -4.94
CA ALA A 119 18.41 -7.52 -5.09
C ALA A 119 17.48 -7.61 -3.86
N LEU A 120 16.99 -6.46 -3.35
CA LEU A 120 16.25 -6.36 -2.09
C LEU A 120 14.93 -5.62 -2.28
N VAL A 121 13.87 -6.18 -1.70
CA VAL A 121 12.55 -5.56 -1.59
C VAL A 121 12.00 -5.71 -0.19
N ASP A 122 11.50 -4.63 0.35
CA ASP A 122 10.81 -4.58 1.63
C ASP A 122 9.30 -4.49 1.46
N GLY A 123 8.57 -5.13 2.35
CA GLY A 123 7.14 -4.97 2.52
C GLY A 123 6.26 -5.83 1.62
N SER A 124 6.81 -6.84 0.92
CA SER A 124 6.04 -7.78 0.09
C SER A 124 4.91 -8.42 0.89
N PRO A 125 3.64 -8.30 0.48
CA PRO A 125 2.52 -8.87 1.20
C PRO A 125 2.39 -10.36 0.88
N LEU A 126 2.27 -11.20 1.91
CA LEU A 126 1.97 -12.63 1.75
C LEU A 126 0.96 -13.09 2.80
N ASN A 127 -0.01 -13.87 2.36
CA ASN A 127 -0.92 -14.57 3.25
C ASN A 127 -0.28 -15.86 3.78
N THR A 128 -0.84 -16.43 4.84
CA THR A 128 -0.45 -17.75 5.33
C THR A 128 -0.91 -18.86 4.38
N GLY A 129 -0.13 -19.93 4.25
CA GLY A 129 -0.49 -21.10 3.45
C GLY A 129 0.46 -21.42 2.31
N ALA A 130 -0.04 -22.18 1.34
CA ALA A 130 0.71 -22.62 0.19
C ALA A 130 0.59 -21.61 -0.96
N HIS A 131 1.74 -21.24 -1.54
CA HIS A 131 1.85 -20.33 -2.68
C HIS A 131 2.70 -20.97 -3.79
N LYS A 132 2.49 -20.54 -5.03
CA LYS A 132 3.42 -20.77 -6.13
C LYS A 132 4.04 -19.46 -6.54
N ILE A 133 5.33 -19.31 -6.23
CA ILE A 133 6.07 -18.09 -6.52
C ILE A 133 6.82 -18.25 -7.83
N LYS A 134 6.57 -17.36 -8.77
CA LYS A 134 7.28 -17.31 -10.04
C LYS A 134 8.26 -16.14 -10.08
N LEU A 135 9.55 -16.47 -10.12
CA LEU A 135 10.61 -15.50 -10.39
C LEU A 135 10.71 -15.30 -11.91
N HIS A 136 10.54 -14.08 -12.35
CA HIS A 136 10.83 -13.66 -13.72
C HIS A 136 12.19 -12.98 -13.79
N ILE A 137 12.94 -13.29 -14.83
CA ILE A 137 14.28 -12.74 -15.08
C ILE A 137 14.25 -12.11 -16.47
N LYS A 138 14.68 -10.87 -16.58
CA LYS A 138 14.92 -10.16 -17.85
C LYS A 138 16.40 -9.76 -17.88
N GLY A 139 17.09 -10.06 -18.97
CA GLY A 139 18.55 -9.86 -19.10
C GLY A 139 19.35 -11.03 -18.55
N ALA A 140 20.67 -11.00 -18.78
CA ALA A 140 21.58 -12.03 -18.32
C ALA A 140 21.78 -11.97 -16.82
N ALA A 141 21.53 -13.08 -16.11
CA ALA A 141 21.61 -13.14 -14.66
C ALA A 141 22.02 -14.53 -14.14
N LYS A 142 22.52 -14.54 -12.91
CA LYS A 142 22.83 -15.73 -12.10
C LYS A 142 22.12 -15.57 -10.76
N ILE A 143 21.26 -16.51 -10.41
CA ILE A 143 20.49 -16.50 -9.17
C ILE A 143 20.92 -17.69 -8.31
N GLN A 144 21.24 -17.46 -7.05
CA GLN A 144 21.62 -18.51 -6.11
C GLN A 144 20.42 -18.98 -5.28
N LYS A 145 19.72 -18.04 -4.67
CA LYS A 145 18.56 -18.31 -3.81
C LYS A 145 17.70 -17.07 -3.63
N ILE A 146 16.49 -17.27 -3.15
CA ILE A 146 15.57 -16.22 -2.71
C ILE A 146 15.28 -16.48 -1.24
N THR A 147 15.25 -15.44 -0.43
CA THR A 147 14.83 -15.54 0.97
C THR A 147 13.70 -14.59 1.28
N PHE A 148 12.82 -15.04 2.18
CA PHE A 148 11.72 -14.24 2.70
C PHE A 148 11.89 -14.16 4.23
N GLU A 149 11.98 -12.94 4.75
CA GLU A 149 12.09 -12.64 6.17
C GLU A 149 10.89 -11.81 6.61
N LEU A 150 10.18 -12.25 7.65
CA LEU A 150 9.00 -11.55 8.16
C LEU A 150 9.40 -10.22 8.79
N MET A 151 8.90 -9.11 8.27
CA MET A 151 9.12 -7.76 8.80
C MET A 151 8.04 -7.36 9.81
N SER A 152 6.79 -7.69 9.50
CA SER A 152 5.65 -7.42 10.37
C SER A 152 4.51 -8.40 10.11
N VAL A 153 3.80 -8.77 11.17
CA VAL A 153 2.59 -9.59 11.11
C VAL A 153 1.44 -8.74 10.56
N HIS A 154 0.56 -9.37 9.79
CA HIS A 154 -0.69 -8.73 9.38
C HIS A 154 -1.59 -8.52 10.62
N GLU A 155 -2.08 -7.30 10.78
CA GLU A 155 -3.00 -6.94 11.86
C GLU A 155 -4.27 -6.33 11.26
N SER A 156 -5.43 -6.82 11.72
CA SER A 156 -6.71 -6.18 11.48
C SER A 156 -6.95 -5.07 12.50
N SER A 157 -7.83 -4.14 12.18
CA SER A 157 -8.15 -3.04 13.09
C SER A 157 -8.88 -3.55 14.35
N PRO A 158 -8.39 -3.20 15.55
CA PRO A 158 -8.99 -3.66 16.81
C PRO A 158 -10.35 -3.03 17.08
N GLN A 159 -10.68 -1.95 16.37
CA GLN A 159 -11.92 -1.21 16.52
C GLN A 159 -12.53 -0.90 15.15
N THR A 160 -13.81 -1.21 14.99
CA THR A 160 -14.60 -0.81 13.83
C THR A 160 -15.66 0.18 14.28
N TYR A 161 -15.68 1.36 13.64
CA TYR A 161 -16.79 2.29 13.76
C TYR A 161 -17.82 1.97 12.68
N THR A 162 -19.00 1.47 13.10
CA THR A 162 -20.16 1.31 12.21
C THR A 162 -21.03 2.55 12.32
N GLN A 163 -21.08 3.34 11.25
CA GLN A 163 -21.80 4.60 11.22
C GLN A 163 -23.30 4.37 10.99
N ARG A 164 -24.11 5.16 11.68
CA ARG A 164 -25.53 5.25 11.37
C ARG A 164 -25.72 5.96 10.04
N MET A 165 -26.65 5.45 9.25
CA MET A 165 -27.03 6.03 7.94
C MET A 165 -28.49 6.47 7.90
N GLU A 166 -29.15 6.52 9.07
CA GLU A 166 -30.52 7.01 9.26
C GLU A 166 -30.47 8.37 9.96
N GLY A 167 -31.30 9.29 9.52
CA GLY A 167 -31.35 10.67 10.01
C GLY A 167 -31.15 11.69 8.89
N GLU A 168 -31.29 12.96 9.21
CA GLU A 168 -31.20 14.06 8.25
C GLU A 168 -29.81 14.73 8.28
N ASP A 169 -29.22 14.87 9.47
CA ASP A 169 -28.00 15.63 9.68
C ASP A 169 -26.75 14.73 9.74
N TRP A 170 -25.64 15.27 9.26
CA TRP A 170 -24.33 14.63 9.40
C TRP A 170 -23.65 15.08 10.69
N ALA A 171 -23.28 14.13 11.54
CA ALA A 171 -22.50 14.35 12.76
C ALA A 171 -21.12 13.71 12.63
N MET A 172 -20.07 14.47 12.91
CA MET A 172 -18.68 13.98 12.88
C MET A 172 -18.44 12.99 14.02
N VAL A 173 -17.89 11.82 13.69
CA VAL A 173 -17.58 10.74 14.66
C VAL A 173 -16.10 10.47 14.79
N TRP A 174 -15.33 10.83 13.79
CA TRP A 174 -13.87 10.71 13.80
C TRP A 174 -13.25 11.77 12.89
N SER A 175 -12.09 12.26 13.27
CA SER A 175 -11.32 13.15 12.40
C SER A 175 -9.85 13.16 12.75
N ASP A 176 -9.04 13.63 11.81
CA ASP A 176 -7.74 14.21 12.07
C ASP A 176 -7.66 15.57 11.36
N GLU A 177 -7.53 16.62 12.17
CA GLU A 177 -7.42 18.01 11.74
C GLU A 177 -5.96 18.44 11.61
N PHE A 178 -5.01 17.54 11.85
CA PHE A 178 -3.57 17.77 11.82
C PHE A 178 -3.09 19.03 12.58
N ASN A 179 -3.79 19.36 13.66
CA ASN A 179 -3.51 20.55 14.50
C ASN A 179 -2.33 20.34 15.46
N GLY A 180 -1.80 19.12 15.57
CA GLY A 180 -0.64 18.79 16.39
C GLY A 180 0.68 19.25 15.79
N SER A 181 1.78 18.87 16.43
CA SER A 181 3.15 19.04 15.92
C SER A 181 3.69 17.81 15.20
N GLU A 182 3.04 16.65 15.39
CA GLU A 182 3.45 15.35 14.89
C GLU A 182 2.23 14.56 14.38
N ILE A 183 2.47 13.54 13.57
CA ILE A 183 1.44 12.60 13.12
C ILE A 183 0.97 11.78 14.33
N ASP A 184 -0.34 11.75 14.57
CA ASP A 184 -0.95 10.97 15.64
C ASP A 184 -0.89 9.48 15.34
N THR A 185 0.06 8.76 15.94
CA THR A 185 0.25 7.32 15.77
C THR A 185 -0.87 6.48 16.40
N SER A 186 -1.78 7.08 17.18
CA SER A 186 -3.00 6.41 17.61
C SER A 186 -4.07 6.35 16.52
N LYS A 187 -3.93 7.18 15.48
CA LYS A 187 -4.81 7.22 14.31
C LYS A 187 -4.15 6.57 13.09
N TRP A 188 -2.86 6.86 12.86
CA TRP A 188 -2.16 6.49 11.64
C TRP A 188 -1.00 5.54 11.90
N VAL A 189 -0.85 4.58 11.00
CA VAL A 189 0.28 3.67 10.88
C VAL A 189 0.95 3.90 9.54
N PHE A 190 2.26 3.71 9.45
CA PHE A 190 3.02 3.81 8.20
C PHE A 190 3.11 2.45 7.52
N ASP A 191 2.61 2.34 6.31
CA ASP A 191 2.96 1.24 5.41
C ASP A 191 4.38 1.46 4.89
N ILE A 192 5.21 0.41 4.88
CA ILE A 192 6.64 0.51 4.59
C ILE A 192 7.01 -0.40 3.43
N GLY A 193 7.92 0.07 2.57
CA GLY A 193 8.53 -0.77 1.55
C GLY A 193 8.48 -0.24 0.13
N ASN A 194 9.00 -1.05 -0.79
CA ASN A 194 9.18 -0.74 -2.21
C ASN A 194 8.82 -1.92 -3.13
N TRP A 195 7.87 -2.73 -2.72
CA TRP A 195 7.45 -3.92 -3.48
C TRP A 195 6.62 -3.59 -4.75
N GLY A 196 6.53 -2.30 -5.13
CA GLY A 196 5.80 -1.84 -6.31
C GLY A 196 4.30 -1.67 -6.09
N TRP A 197 3.77 -2.02 -4.92
CA TRP A 197 2.39 -1.77 -4.45
C TRP A 197 1.29 -2.24 -5.44
N GLY A 198 1.57 -3.32 -6.19
CA GLY A 198 0.68 -3.88 -7.21
C GLY A 198 0.68 -3.13 -8.55
N ASN A 199 1.31 -1.95 -8.63
CA ASN A 199 1.23 -1.00 -9.74
C ASN A 199 2.57 -0.61 -10.36
N ASP A 200 3.67 -1.33 -10.04
CA ASP A 200 5.04 -1.00 -10.43
C ASP A 200 5.49 0.40 -9.98
N GLU A 201 4.97 0.87 -8.84
CA GLU A 201 5.39 2.13 -8.21
C GLU A 201 6.87 2.07 -7.81
N ILE A 202 7.58 3.19 -7.93
CA ILE A 202 9.05 3.19 -7.83
C ILE A 202 9.59 3.76 -6.51
N GLN A 203 8.75 4.35 -5.67
CA GLN A 203 9.16 4.91 -4.39
C GLN A 203 9.32 3.83 -3.31
N TYR A 204 10.15 4.15 -2.34
CA TYR A 204 10.17 3.49 -1.04
C TYR A 204 9.28 4.29 -0.08
N TYR A 205 8.23 3.71 0.46
CA TYR A 205 7.47 4.31 1.56
C TYR A 205 8.20 4.10 2.88
N THR A 206 8.55 5.21 3.53
CA THR A 206 9.41 5.23 4.71
C THR A 206 8.62 5.10 6.01
N LYS A 207 9.30 4.63 7.07
CA LYS A 207 8.74 4.55 8.41
C LYS A 207 8.94 5.86 9.15
N ALA A 208 7.87 6.66 9.27
CA ALA A 208 7.86 7.87 10.10
C ALA A 208 9.03 8.85 9.84
N ASP A 209 9.56 8.88 8.60
CA ASP A 209 10.55 9.86 8.22
C ASP A 209 9.88 11.23 8.04
N GLN A 210 10.23 12.20 8.89
CA GLN A 210 9.67 13.55 8.84
C GLN A 210 9.99 14.31 7.54
N LYS A 211 10.93 13.83 6.74
CA LYS A 211 11.16 14.36 5.40
C LYS A 211 10.01 13.99 4.47
N ASN A 212 9.50 12.75 4.58
CA ASN A 212 8.44 12.24 3.73
C ASN A 212 7.03 12.47 4.28
N ALA A 213 6.84 12.49 5.62
CA ALA A 213 5.53 12.78 6.21
C ALA A 213 5.67 13.59 7.52
N ARG A 214 4.94 14.69 7.61
CA ARG A 214 4.97 15.57 8.78
C ARG A 214 3.72 16.42 8.92
N VAL A 215 3.39 16.80 10.12
CA VAL A 215 2.39 17.82 10.41
C VAL A 215 3.07 19.19 10.48
N LYS A 216 2.55 20.17 9.74
CA LYS A 216 3.07 21.53 9.74
C LYS A 216 1.95 22.53 9.42
N LYS A 217 1.79 23.53 10.29
CA LYS A 217 0.81 24.61 10.12
C LYS A 217 -0.63 24.11 9.91
N GLY A 218 -1.04 23.11 10.70
CA GLY A 218 -2.39 22.53 10.61
C GLY A 218 -2.62 21.66 9.38
N ASN A 219 -1.59 21.12 8.76
CA ASN A 219 -1.72 20.25 7.60
C ASN A 219 -0.81 19.02 7.74
N LEU A 220 -1.25 17.89 7.24
CA LEU A 220 -0.37 16.77 6.90
C LEU A 220 0.28 17.06 5.54
N ILE A 221 1.60 16.98 5.50
CA ILE A 221 2.38 17.08 4.26
C ILE A 221 3.00 15.71 3.99
N ILE A 222 2.61 15.08 2.89
CA ILE A 222 3.31 13.93 2.34
C ILE A 222 4.20 14.44 1.21
N GLU A 223 5.50 14.20 1.31
CA GLU A 223 6.49 14.68 0.35
C GLU A 223 7.26 13.51 -0.25
N ALA A 224 7.09 13.31 -1.55
CA ALA A 224 7.95 12.43 -2.32
C ALA A 224 9.27 13.16 -2.61
N LEU A 225 10.39 12.51 -2.31
CA LEU A 225 11.74 13.05 -2.45
C LEU A 225 12.61 12.11 -3.29
N LYS A 226 13.36 12.69 -4.21
CA LYS A 226 14.36 11.98 -5.00
C LYS A 226 15.73 12.15 -4.35
N ASP A 227 16.39 11.06 -4.08
CA ASP A 227 17.79 11.05 -3.68
C ASP A 227 18.66 11.23 -4.94
N GLU A 228 19.42 12.33 -5.00
CA GLU A 228 20.24 12.67 -6.16
C GLU A 228 21.42 11.71 -6.39
N GLN A 229 21.91 11.05 -5.34
CA GLN A 229 23.05 10.15 -5.44
C GLN A 229 22.62 8.77 -5.97
N THR A 230 21.50 8.26 -5.49
CA THR A 230 20.98 6.94 -5.83
C THR A 230 19.92 6.96 -6.91
N ASN A 231 19.40 8.14 -7.25
CA ASN A 231 18.27 8.35 -8.17
C ASN A 231 16.98 7.62 -7.74
N ARG A 232 16.84 7.34 -6.43
CA ARG A 232 15.69 6.64 -5.85
C ARG A 232 14.70 7.62 -5.25
N TRP A 233 13.42 7.26 -5.32
CA TRP A 233 12.34 8.01 -4.70
C TRP A 233 11.99 7.44 -3.32
N THR A 234 11.77 8.33 -2.37
CA THR A 234 11.13 8.01 -1.09
C THR A 234 9.83 8.80 -0.97
N SER A 235 8.86 8.27 -0.23
CA SER A 235 7.59 8.94 0.04
C SER A 235 6.97 8.37 1.33
N ALA A 236 5.67 8.65 1.57
CA ALA A 236 4.93 8.06 2.68
C ALA A 236 3.56 7.57 2.25
N ARG A 237 3.11 6.51 2.94
CA ARG A 237 1.76 5.96 2.89
C ARG A 237 1.30 5.74 4.32
N LEU A 238 0.24 6.45 4.71
CA LEU A 238 -0.38 6.37 6.02
C LEU A 238 -1.69 5.60 5.91
N THR A 239 -1.95 4.73 6.88
CA THR A 239 -3.20 3.97 6.96
C THR A 239 -3.75 3.98 8.38
N THR A 240 -5.06 3.84 8.53
CA THR A 240 -5.69 3.62 9.85
C THR A 240 -5.72 2.13 10.22
N ARG A 241 -5.27 1.21 9.38
CA ARG A 241 -5.18 -0.23 9.67
C ARG A 241 -4.35 -0.49 10.92
N GLY A 242 -4.81 -1.43 11.76
CA GLY A 242 -4.20 -1.71 13.05
C GLY A 242 -4.62 -0.76 14.17
N ASN A 243 -5.31 0.35 13.86
CA ASN A 243 -5.89 1.27 14.84
C ASN A 243 -7.43 1.28 14.75
N VAL A 244 -7.99 1.65 13.60
CA VAL A 244 -9.43 1.80 13.40
C VAL A 244 -9.84 1.52 11.96
N SER A 245 -11.01 0.94 11.79
CA SER A 245 -11.70 0.78 10.51
C SER A 245 -13.11 1.36 10.58
N PHE A 246 -13.71 1.60 9.43
CA PHE A 246 -15.03 2.22 9.30
C PHE A 246 -15.93 1.36 8.43
N LEU A 247 -17.19 1.24 8.84
CA LEU A 247 -18.23 0.62 8.03
C LEU A 247 -19.31 1.65 7.78
N TYR A 248 -19.46 2.08 6.52
CA TYR A 248 -20.35 3.15 6.05
C TYR A 248 -19.94 4.55 6.53
N GLY A 249 -20.75 5.54 6.25
CA GLY A 249 -20.56 6.92 6.65
C GLY A 249 -20.27 7.87 5.49
N LYS A 250 -20.07 9.13 5.82
CA LYS A 250 -19.52 10.13 4.90
C LYS A 250 -18.04 10.32 5.25
N ILE A 251 -17.18 10.01 4.30
CA ILE A 251 -15.73 10.13 4.41
C ILE A 251 -15.30 11.34 3.58
N GLU A 252 -14.52 12.23 4.16
CA GLU A 252 -14.14 13.49 3.55
C GLU A 252 -12.64 13.75 3.73
N PHE A 253 -11.95 13.97 2.60
CA PHE A 253 -10.56 14.44 2.54
C PHE A 253 -10.57 15.88 2.01
N ARG A 254 -9.88 16.79 2.70
CA ARG A 254 -9.63 18.12 2.16
C ARG A 254 -8.16 18.26 1.81
N ALA A 255 -7.87 18.41 0.51
CA ALA A 255 -6.51 18.24 0.00
C ALA A 255 -6.16 19.21 -1.13
N ARG A 256 -4.85 19.43 -1.31
CA ARG A 256 -4.20 19.99 -2.50
C ARG A 256 -3.22 18.96 -3.07
N VAL A 257 -3.27 18.77 -4.38
CA VAL A 257 -2.38 17.82 -5.07
C VAL A 257 -1.08 18.51 -5.55
N PRO A 258 -0.04 17.74 -5.89
CA PRO A 258 1.19 18.27 -6.49
C PRO A 258 0.97 18.87 -7.89
N ASP A 259 2.01 19.49 -8.50
CA ASP A 259 1.91 20.25 -9.75
C ASP A 259 2.66 19.66 -10.95
N LYS A 260 3.53 18.66 -10.77
CA LYS A 260 4.36 18.10 -11.85
C LYS A 260 3.99 16.65 -12.17
N LYS A 261 4.19 16.25 -13.42
CA LYS A 261 3.95 14.87 -13.84
C LYS A 261 4.91 13.88 -13.19
N GLY A 262 4.41 12.66 -13.02
CA GLY A 262 5.18 11.54 -12.47
C GLY A 262 4.71 11.06 -11.10
N TYR A 263 3.75 11.72 -10.49
CA TYR A 263 3.12 11.28 -9.24
C TYR A 263 1.73 10.67 -9.45
N TRP A 264 1.28 9.97 -8.42
CA TRP A 264 -0.08 9.52 -8.21
C TRP A 264 -0.45 9.77 -6.74
N ALA A 265 -1.31 10.74 -6.51
CA ALA A 265 -1.80 11.13 -5.18
C ALA A 265 -3.14 10.48 -4.92
N ALA A 266 -3.35 9.94 -3.72
CA ALA A 266 -4.61 9.28 -3.35
C ALA A 266 -5.01 9.50 -1.88
N GLY A 267 -6.34 9.64 -1.68
CA GLY A 267 -7.04 9.52 -0.42
C GLY A 267 -8.19 8.52 -0.62
N TRP A 268 -8.10 7.33 -0.03
CA TRP A 268 -8.90 6.18 -0.38
C TRP A 268 -9.15 5.23 0.79
N LEU A 269 -9.92 4.18 0.57
CA LEU A 269 -10.24 3.16 1.57
C LEU A 269 -10.00 1.76 1.00
N LEU A 270 -9.49 0.88 1.86
CA LEU A 270 -9.24 -0.51 1.53
C LEU A 270 -9.86 -1.41 2.60
N GLY A 271 -10.51 -2.50 2.18
CA GLY A 271 -11.11 -3.47 3.11
C GLY A 271 -10.15 -3.95 4.18
N ASP A 272 -10.61 -4.00 5.43
CA ASP A 272 -9.80 -4.47 6.57
C ASP A 272 -9.39 -5.94 6.42
N SER A 273 -10.08 -6.69 5.55
CA SER A 273 -9.75 -8.05 5.16
C SER A 273 -8.64 -8.18 4.10
N TYR A 274 -8.08 -7.06 3.62
CA TYR A 274 -6.91 -7.10 2.73
C TYR A 274 -5.69 -7.64 3.46
N ILE A 275 -5.10 -8.70 2.96
CA ILE A 275 -3.86 -9.30 3.47
C ILE A 275 -2.75 -9.17 2.43
N ASP A 276 -3.04 -9.62 1.22
CA ASP A 276 -2.15 -9.63 0.06
C ASP A 276 -2.93 -9.34 -1.23
N GLU A 277 -2.25 -9.35 -2.36
CA GLU A 277 -2.86 -9.13 -3.66
C GLU A 277 -3.89 -10.24 -4.04
N GLY A 278 -3.82 -11.41 -3.43
CA GLY A 278 -4.82 -12.48 -3.60
C GLY A 278 -6.17 -12.13 -2.97
N SER A 279 -6.17 -11.38 -1.89
CA SER A 279 -7.38 -10.91 -1.21
C SER A 279 -8.02 -9.69 -1.91
N TRP A 280 -7.28 -8.97 -2.75
CA TRP A 280 -7.77 -7.88 -3.59
C TRP A 280 -8.30 -8.41 -4.95
N PRO A 281 -9.42 -7.89 -5.51
CA PRO A 281 -10.28 -6.82 -4.97
C PRO A 281 -11.49 -7.34 -4.19
N TYR A 282 -11.45 -8.54 -3.63
CA TYR A 282 -12.55 -9.11 -2.81
C TYR A 282 -12.75 -8.36 -1.50
N CYS A 283 -11.71 -7.75 -0.97
CA CYS A 283 -11.80 -6.89 0.20
C CYS A 283 -12.57 -5.58 -0.07
N GLY A 284 -12.75 -5.21 -1.35
CA GLY A 284 -13.32 -3.94 -1.77
C GLY A 284 -12.35 -2.78 -1.60
N GLU A 285 -12.39 -1.83 -2.55
CA GLU A 285 -11.62 -0.58 -2.53
C GLU A 285 -12.50 0.57 -2.95
N ILE A 286 -12.39 1.71 -2.26
CA ILE A 286 -13.18 2.92 -2.50
C ILE A 286 -12.22 4.10 -2.61
N ASP A 287 -12.10 4.68 -3.81
CA ASP A 287 -11.22 5.80 -4.08
C ASP A 287 -12.01 7.11 -4.02
N VAL A 288 -11.68 7.95 -3.04
CA VAL A 288 -12.36 9.22 -2.77
C VAL A 288 -11.65 10.37 -3.47
N LEU A 289 -10.34 10.30 -3.54
CA LEU A 289 -9.46 11.21 -4.27
C LEU A 289 -8.38 10.39 -4.95
N GLU A 290 -8.31 10.45 -6.27
CA GLU A 290 -7.12 10.08 -7.03
C GLU A 290 -6.82 11.16 -8.06
N ASN A 291 -5.55 11.44 -8.27
CA ASN A 291 -5.06 12.34 -9.31
C ASN A 291 -3.64 11.97 -9.72
N VAL A 292 -3.33 12.13 -11.01
CA VAL A 292 -2.00 11.91 -11.58
C VAL A 292 -1.45 13.18 -12.21
N GLY A 293 -0.15 13.38 -12.09
CA GLY A 293 0.49 14.64 -12.43
C GLY A 293 0.42 15.06 -13.89
N TYR A 294 0.25 14.14 -14.83
CA TYR A 294 0.11 14.48 -16.24
C TYR A 294 -1.30 15.03 -16.61
N GLU A 295 -2.26 14.96 -15.69
CA GLU A 295 -3.60 15.55 -15.83
C GLU A 295 -3.69 16.95 -15.22
N ILE A 296 -2.60 17.48 -14.69
CA ILE A 296 -2.52 18.84 -14.20
C ILE A 296 -2.15 19.78 -15.34
N HIS A 297 -2.97 20.83 -15.53
CA HIS A 297 -2.65 21.89 -16.49
C HIS A 297 -1.55 22.81 -15.92
N PRO A 298 -0.38 22.92 -16.57
CA PRO A 298 0.82 23.48 -15.95
C PRO A 298 0.74 24.99 -15.65
N LEU A 299 -0.19 25.72 -16.26
CA LEU A 299 -0.33 27.16 -16.06
C LEU A 299 -1.47 27.53 -15.10
N SER A 300 -2.60 26.84 -15.16
CA SER A 300 -3.76 27.16 -14.31
C SER A 300 -3.81 26.36 -13.02
N GLY A 301 -3.10 25.23 -12.95
CA GLY A 301 -3.21 24.30 -11.81
C GLY A 301 -4.51 23.49 -11.79
N ASP A 302 -5.34 23.61 -12.84
CA ASP A 302 -6.53 22.78 -13.00
C ASP A 302 -6.14 21.33 -13.20
N GLY A 303 -6.95 20.41 -12.72
CA GLY A 303 -6.67 18.98 -12.81
C GLY A 303 -7.93 18.15 -12.96
N ILE A 304 -7.75 16.83 -12.95
CA ILE A 304 -8.84 15.86 -12.97
C ILE A 304 -8.79 15.06 -11.69
N ALA A 305 -9.90 15.02 -10.97
CA ALA A 305 -10.09 14.10 -9.86
C ALA A 305 -10.85 12.86 -10.32
N HIS A 306 -10.38 11.71 -9.87
CA HIS A 306 -11.01 10.42 -10.10
C HIS A 306 -11.62 9.92 -8.79
N LEU A 307 -12.86 9.45 -8.87
CA LEU A 307 -13.53 8.71 -7.81
C LEU A 307 -13.92 7.35 -8.37
N SER A 308 -13.55 6.29 -7.67
CA SER A 308 -13.66 4.93 -8.18
C SER A 308 -14.10 3.93 -7.13
N VAL A 309 -14.47 2.74 -7.58
CA VAL A 309 -14.51 1.53 -6.76
C VAL A 309 -13.82 0.38 -7.50
N HIS A 310 -13.16 -0.50 -6.72
CA HIS A 310 -12.68 -1.77 -7.22
C HIS A 310 -13.40 -2.91 -6.51
N THR A 311 -13.97 -3.80 -7.33
CA THR A 311 -14.71 -4.98 -6.89
C THR A 311 -14.26 -6.20 -7.69
N PRO A 312 -14.54 -7.44 -7.27
CA PRO A 312 -14.24 -8.61 -8.08
C PRO A 312 -14.84 -8.60 -9.49
N ALA A 313 -15.98 -7.92 -9.69
CA ALA A 313 -16.61 -7.77 -11.01
C ALA A 313 -15.98 -6.63 -11.83
N TYR A 314 -15.58 -5.53 -11.18
CA TYR A 314 -15.17 -4.28 -11.81
C TYR A 314 -13.86 -3.78 -11.23
N TYR A 315 -12.77 -3.86 -12.00
CA TYR A 315 -11.47 -3.31 -11.59
C TYR A 315 -10.53 -3.11 -12.79
N PHE A 316 -9.48 -2.31 -12.60
CA PHE A 316 -8.65 -1.81 -13.70
C PHE A 316 -8.00 -2.91 -14.56
N LYS A 317 -7.58 -4.06 -13.98
CA LYS A 317 -6.97 -5.16 -14.74
C LYS A 317 -7.95 -5.84 -15.72
N ARG A 318 -9.26 -5.62 -15.54
CA ARG A 318 -10.31 -6.07 -16.49
C ARG A 318 -10.73 -4.98 -17.47
N ASN A 319 -10.17 -3.77 -17.38
CA ASN A 319 -10.57 -2.60 -18.18
C ASN A 319 -12.07 -2.27 -18.09
N ASN A 320 -12.67 -2.51 -16.92
CA ASN A 320 -14.10 -2.27 -16.67
C ASN A 320 -14.36 -1.59 -15.32
N GLN A 321 -13.35 -0.94 -14.76
CA GLN A 321 -13.44 -0.16 -13.54
C GLN A 321 -14.55 0.88 -13.64
N ILE A 322 -15.32 1.02 -12.56
CA ILE A 322 -16.35 2.03 -12.46
C ILE A 322 -15.74 3.27 -11.79
N THR A 323 -15.50 4.28 -12.61
CA THR A 323 -14.84 5.52 -12.20
C THR A 323 -15.60 6.75 -12.75
N SER A 324 -15.47 7.87 -12.05
CA SER A 324 -15.82 9.21 -12.52
C SER A 324 -14.56 10.01 -12.72
N THR A 325 -14.52 10.83 -13.75
CA THR A 325 -13.45 11.79 -14.05
C THR A 325 -14.04 13.19 -14.01
N THR A 326 -13.64 13.99 -13.04
CA THR A 326 -14.22 15.31 -12.80
C THR A 326 -13.16 16.39 -12.87
N PRO A 327 -13.28 17.37 -13.78
CA PRO A 327 -12.41 18.55 -13.81
C PRO A 327 -12.54 19.37 -12.51
N VAL A 328 -11.40 19.76 -11.95
CA VAL A 328 -11.30 20.60 -10.74
C VAL A 328 -10.41 21.79 -11.05
N THR A 329 -10.93 22.99 -10.85
CA THR A 329 -10.20 24.25 -11.10
C THR A 329 -9.21 24.51 -9.97
N ASP A 330 -7.99 24.94 -10.30
CA ASP A 330 -6.94 25.27 -9.32
C ASP A 330 -6.69 24.18 -8.27
N MET A 331 -6.65 22.92 -8.71
CA MET A 331 -6.47 21.74 -7.85
C MET A 331 -5.12 21.75 -7.10
N VAL A 332 -4.15 22.49 -7.65
CA VAL A 332 -2.81 22.67 -7.09
C VAL A 332 -2.74 23.82 -6.10
N GLY A 333 -3.36 24.96 -6.39
CA GLY A 333 -3.27 26.17 -5.57
C GLY A 333 -4.26 26.20 -4.40
N SER A 334 -5.43 25.58 -4.57
CA SER A 334 -6.55 25.60 -3.63
C SER A 334 -6.81 24.26 -2.97
N PHE A 335 -7.35 24.31 -1.75
CA PHE A 335 -7.85 23.09 -1.10
C PHE A 335 -9.26 22.77 -1.57
N HIS A 336 -9.45 21.55 -2.03
CA HIS A 336 -10.74 21.00 -2.42
C HIS A 336 -11.18 19.90 -1.47
N THR A 337 -12.49 19.72 -1.35
CA THR A 337 -13.10 18.68 -0.52
C THR A 337 -13.54 17.52 -1.40
N TYR A 338 -12.99 16.35 -1.15
CA TYR A 338 -13.34 15.10 -1.82
C TYR A 338 -14.10 14.23 -0.84
N THR A 339 -15.32 13.84 -1.21
CA THR A 339 -16.25 13.19 -0.29
C THR A 339 -16.82 11.92 -0.89
N MET A 340 -16.96 10.86 -0.09
CA MET A 340 -17.74 9.67 -0.40
C MET A 340 -18.79 9.44 0.68
N GLU A 341 -20.06 9.54 0.32
CA GLU A 341 -21.18 9.08 1.13
C GLU A 341 -21.42 7.60 0.83
N TRP A 342 -21.04 6.74 1.76
CA TRP A 342 -21.12 5.29 1.62
C TRP A 342 -22.17 4.72 2.58
N SER A 343 -23.17 4.04 2.03
CA SER A 343 -24.28 3.45 2.75
C SER A 343 -24.47 1.97 2.41
N PRO A 344 -25.31 1.23 3.16
CA PRO A 344 -25.68 -0.15 2.79
C PRO A 344 -26.28 -0.30 1.38
N ASN A 345 -26.77 0.79 0.78
CA ASN A 345 -27.54 0.77 -0.47
C ASN A 345 -26.78 1.35 -1.67
N GLY A 346 -25.64 2.00 -1.45
CA GLY A 346 -24.89 2.63 -2.52
C GLY A 346 -23.90 3.66 -2.02
N MET A 347 -23.20 4.26 -2.98
CA MET A 347 -22.22 5.30 -2.76
C MET A 347 -22.52 6.51 -3.62
N LYS A 348 -22.24 7.70 -3.08
CA LYS A 348 -22.32 8.97 -3.78
C LYS A 348 -21.05 9.78 -3.50
N GLY A 349 -20.31 10.08 -4.54
CA GLY A 349 -19.12 10.91 -4.49
C GLY A 349 -19.42 12.37 -4.78
N LEU A 350 -18.79 13.28 -4.04
CA LEU A 350 -18.93 14.72 -4.23
C LEU A 350 -17.53 15.38 -4.24
N ILE A 351 -17.39 16.43 -5.04
CA ILE A 351 -16.24 17.33 -5.02
C ILE A 351 -16.75 18.72 -4.71
N ASP A 352 -16.25 19.35 -3.65
CA ASP A 352 -16.72 20.65 -3.12
C ASP A 352 -18.25 20.69 -2.92
N GLY A 353 -18.80 19.57 -2.45
CA GLY A 353 -20.25 19.43 -2.25
C GLY A 353 -21.07 19.18 -3.52
N VAL A 354 -20.45 19.18 -4.70
CA VAL A 354 -21.11 18.92 -5.98
C VAL A 354 -21.05 17.42 -6.30
N PRO A 355 -22.20 16.74 -6.53
CA PRO A 355 -22.22 15.32 -6.90
C PRO A 355 -21.45 15.05 -8.20
N SER A 356 -20.56 14.09 -8.18
CA SER A 356 -19.69 13.73 -9.31
C SER A 356 -19.62 12.22 -9.58
N TYR A 357 -20.06 11.38 -8.63
CA TYR A 357 -19.99 9.93 -8.73
C TYR A 357 -21.19 9.26 -8.08
N THR A 358 -21.62 8.14 -8.64
CA THR A 358 -22.66 7.29 -8.03
C THR A 358 -22.37 5.83 -8.34
N TYR A 359 -22.42 4.98 -7.30
CA TYR A 359 -22.34 3.54 -7.43
C TYR A 359 -23.42 2.87 -6.58
N ASN A 360 -24.38 2.21 -7.23
CA ASN A 360 -25.50 1.60 -6.56
C ASN A 360 -25.22 0.14 -6.21
N LYS A 361 -25.67 -0.28 -5.03
CA LYS A 361 -25.62 -1.69 -4.62
C LYS A 361 -26.44 -2.56 -5.59
N THR A 362 -25.86 -3.71 -5.93
CA THR A 362 -26.54 -4.81 -6.62
C THR A 362 -26.74 -5.99 -5.68
N ALA A 363 -27.48 -7.01 -6.13
CA ALA A 363 -27.63 -8.27 -5.41
C ALA A 363 -26.43 -9.23 -5.61
N ASN A 364 -25.44 -8.82 -6.41
CA ASN A 364 -24.26 -9.63 -6.74
C ASN A 364 -23.10 -9.26 -5.82
N ASP A 365 -22.69 -10.17 -4.95
CA ASP A 365 -21.58 -9.96 -4.00
C ASP A 365 -20.23 -9.68 -4.68
N LEU A 366 -20.04 -10.13 -5.93
CA LEU A 366 -18.85 -9.79 -6.71
C LEU A 366 -18.85 -8.34 -7.18
N GLU A 367 -20.00 -7.69 -7.22
CA GLU A 367 -20.15 -6.28 -7.55
C GLU A 367 -20.21 -5.40 -6.28
N TRP A 368 -20.59 -5.98 -5.12
CA TRP A 368 -20.75 -5.23 -3.88
C TRP A 368 -20.05 -5.88 -2.69
N PRO A 369 -18.70 -5.83 -2.57
CA PRO A 369 -17.98 -6.30 -1.38
C PRO A 369 -18.02 -5.31 -0.20
N PHE A 370 -18.71 -4.18 -0.30
CA PHE A 370 -18.67 -3.03 0.61
C PHE A 370 -19.59 -3.18 1.82
N TYR A 371 -19.83 -4.40 2.29
CA TYR A 371 -20.44 -4.74 3.58
C TYR A 371 -19.38 -5.02 4.67
N GLN A 372 -18.10 -4.88 4.33
CA GLN A 372 -16.96 -5.05 5.22
C GLN A 372 -16.38 -3.70 5.62
N ALA A 373 -15.81 -3.63 6.82
CA ALA A 373 -15.11 -2.44 7.28
C ALA A 373 -13.90 -2.09 6.39
N GLN A 374 -13.63 -0.81 6.25
CA GLN A 374 -12.55 -0.27 5.43
C GLN A 374 -11.60 0.57 6.28
N ASN A 375 -10.31 0.56 5.95
CA ASN A 375 -9.32 1.46 6.50
C ASN A 375 -9.11 2.65 5.59
N LEU A 376 -8.86 3.83 6.16
CA LEU A 376 -8.45 5.01 5.40
C LEU A 376 -6.97 4.89 5.02
N ILE A 377 -6.64 5.35 3.83
CA ILE A 377 -5.27 5.40 3.33
C ILE A 377 -5.04 6.74 2.64
N ILE A 378 -3.85 7.32 2.87
CA ILE A 378 -3.37 8.52 2.19
C ILE A 378 -1.94 8.24 1.74
N ASN A 379 -1.67 8.44 0.45
CA ASN A 379 -0.32 8.25 -0.08
C ASN A 379 0.00 9.18 -1.25
N LEU A 380 1.29 9.32 -1.50
CA LEU A 380 1.83 9.94 -2.70
C LEU A 380 2.80 8.96 -3.36
N ALA A 381 2.33 8.27 -4.39
CA ALA A 381 3.14 7.37 -5.20
C ALA A 381 3.95 8.14 -6.26
N MET A 382 5.04 7.53 -6.74
CA MET A 382 5.84 8.03 -7.84
C MET A 382 5.96 6.96 -8.93
N GLY A 383 5.85 7.38 -10.19
CA GLY A 383 5.93 6.45 -11.31
C GLY A 383 4.74 5.49 -11.36
N GLY A 384 5.03 4.21 -11.53
CA GLY A 384 4.01 3.17 -11.66
C GLY A 384 3.28 3.19 -12.99
N ASN A 385 2.34 2.26 -13.12
CA ASN A 385 1.61 2.05 -14.38
C ASN A 385 0.71 3.23 -14.76
N TRP A 386 0.25 4.03 -13.80
CA TRP A 386 -0.60 5.19 -14.03
C TRP A 386 0.14 6.50 -13.80
N GLY A 387 0.66 6.80 -12.61
CA GLY A 387 1.39 8.06 -12.36
C GLY A 387 2.58 8.27 -13.29
N GLY A 388 3.24 7.18 -13.70
CA GLY A 388 4.36 7.18 -14.64
C GLY A 388 4.00 7.03 -16.12
N ALA A 389 2.72 6.90 -16.49
CA ALA A 389 2.29 6.58 -17.86
C ALA A 389 2.78 7.57 -18.92
N GLN A 390 2.98 8.85 -18.56
CA GLN A 390 3.56 9.87 -19.43
C GLN A 390 4.98 10.30 -18.99
N GLY A 391 5.66 9.42 -18.25
CA GLY A 391 6.99 9.68 -17.69
C GLY A 391 6.95 10.57 -16.46
N ILE A 392 8.12 10.75 -15.86
CA ILE A 392 8.36 11.63 -14.71
C ILE A 392 9.09 12.86 -15.26
N ASP A 393 8.74 14.05 -14.74
CA ASP A 393 9.48 15.28 -15.08
C ASP A 393 10.96 15.08 -14.73
N PRO A 394 11.89 15.21 -15.68
CA PRO A 394 13.31 14.90 -15.48
C PRO A 394 13.99 15.78 -14.43
N ASP A 395 13.51 17.01 -14.26
CA ASP A 395 14.06 17.97 -13.31
C ASP A 395 13.41 17.88 -11.92
N LEU A 396 12.49 16.91 -11.74
CA LEU A 396 11.76 16.75 -10.52
C LEU A 396 12.62 16.12 -9.42
N THR A 397 12.72 16.81 -8.29
CA THR A 397 13.39 16.33 -7.06
C THR A 397 12.45 16.17 -5.89
N SER A 398 11.30 16.84 -5.89
CA SER A 398 10.28 16.66 -4.85
C SER A 398 8.86 16.96 -5.35
N GLN A 399 7.87 16.34 -4.67
CA GLN A 399 6.43 16.58 -4.87
C GLN A 399 5.70 16.54 -3.51
N LYS A 400 4.62 17.30 -3.37
CA LYS A 400 3.88 17.39 -2.10
C LYS A 400 2.39 17.21 -2.28
N LEU A 401 1.83 16.22 -1.58
CA LEU A 401 0.41 16.13 -1.30
C LEU A 401 0.15 16.78 0.07
N ILE A 402 -0.78 17.71 0.15
CA ILE A 402 -1.08 18.46 1.36
C ILE A 402 -2.53 18.20 1.76
N ILE A 403 -2.74 17.67 2.95
CA ILE A 403 -4.05 17.34 3.51
C ILE A 403 -4.33 18.29 4.67
N ASP A 404 -5.42 19.02 4.57
CA ASP A 404 -5.91 19.92 5.64
C ASP A 404 -6.58 19.12 6.76
N TYR A 405 -7.49 18.20 6.37
CA TYR A 405 -8.13 17.28 7.31
C TYR A 405 -8.62 16.01 6.66
N VAL A 406 -8.88 15.01 7.49
CA VAL A 406 -9.68 13.82 7.18
C VAL A 406 -10.79 13.69 8.20
N ARG A 407 -12.04 13.53 7.73
CA ARG A 407 -13.23 13.46 8.59
C ARG A 407 -14.14 12.31 8.22
N VAL A 408 -14.74 11.69 9.23
CA VAL A 408 -15.76 10.65 9.08
C VAL A 408 -17.01 11.06 9.84
N PHE A 409 -18.17 10.92 9.19
CA PHE A 409 -19.45 11.33 9.74
C PHE A 409 -20.46 10.18 9.69
N GLU A 410 -21.43 10.21 10.60
CA GLU A 410 -22.65 9.40 10.57
C GLU A 410 -23.89 10.28 10.43
N LYS A 411 -25.04 9.71 10.06
CA LYS A 411 -26.31 10.41 10.10
C LYS A 411 -26.96 10.33 11.49
N ARG A 412 -27.60 11.43 11.89
CA ARG A 412 -28.39 11.54 13.12
C ARG A 412 -29.70 12.24 12.87
#